data_584bd785d2d27b6f5254e11bd3c4f124
#
_entry.id   584bd785d2d27b6f5254e11bd3c4f124
#
_cell.length_a   1.000
_cell.length_b   1.000
_cell.length_c   1.000
_cell.angle_alpha   90.00
_cell.angle_beta   90.00
_cell.angle_gamma   90.00
#
_symmetry.space_group_name_H-M   'P 1'
#
loop_
_entity.id
_entity.type
_entity.pdbx_description
1 polymer ?
#
loop_
_entity_poly.entity_id
_entity_poly.type
_entity_poly.pdbx_seq_one_letter_code
_entity_poly.pdbx_strand_id
1 'polypeptide(L)'
;MKKIYLILILIFSLLMNGYSQGKSEVIMTEKQVAMPTYPVAPNDKNPIFFRNENHQGASRHVYPLKLNDQHTGKRVIQEWKTVVLENEYIEIGVTPDIGGKLYYATDKTNNYNFIYKNDVVKPSNITQPGAWVSGGIEWCVLHHHRASSFQTLDYTTIENPDGSKTIWVAEHETRHGMRWTVGVTIFPGKSYFKAETRIHNSSPFTHTFLNWANAAVHVNKEYQTIFPPSAQVVKFHSVTDFTQWPYAYNVYRGKEFDGMDISWWKNVLTSNSFFIHDLQENFMGGYDHGKNSGTVHFGNHHITKGAKLW
;
A
#
# COMPACT_ATOMS: atom_id res chain seq x y z
N MET A 1 -23.42 9.00 60.20
CA MET A 1 -22.76 9.61 59.03
C MET A 1 -21.46 8.91 58.62
N LYS A 2 -20.54 8.54 59.50
CA LYS A 2 -19.27 7.86 59.14
C LYS A 2 -19.41 6.51 58.42
N LYS A 3 -20.47 5.71 58.70
CA LYS A 3 -20.70 4.40 58.05
C LYS A 3 -21.19 4.51 56.60
N ILE A 4 -21.91 5.59 56.22
CA ILE A 4 -22.42 5.81 54.86
C ILE A 4 -21.25 6.19 53.93
N TYR A 5 -20.28 6.97 54.39
CA TYR A 5 -19.10 7.33 53.58
C TYR A 5 -18.21 6.12 53.28
N LEU A 6 -18.12 5.15 54.20
CA LEU A 6 -17.31 3.93 54.01
C LEU A 6 -17.91 3.02 52.95
N ILE A 7 -19.24 2.91 52.87
CA ILE A 7 -19.95 2.12 51.85
C ILE A 7 -19.85 2.78 50.48
N LEU A 8 -19.96 4.09 50.42
CA LEU A 8 -19.79 4.84 49.12
C LEU A 8 -18.37 4.72 48.56
N ILE A 9 -17.33 4.75 49.41
CA ILE A 9 -15.94 4.56 48.99
C ILE A 9 -15.69 3.12 48.53
N LEU A 10 -16.30 2.11 49.19
CA LEU A 10 -16.19 0.71 48.75
C LEU A 10 -16.92 0.46 47.42
N ILE A 11 -18.09 1.04 47.21
CA ILE A 11 -18.82 0.93 45.94
C ILE A 11 -18.06 1.65 44.81
N PHE A 12 -17.48 2.80 45.09
CA PHE A 12 -16.67 3.52 44.09
C PHE A 12 -15.38 2.77 43.77
N SER A 13 -14.71 2.14 44.72
CA SER A 13 -13.52 1.30 44.47
C SER A 13 -13.87 -0.01 43.73
N LEU A 14 -15.04 -0.59 43.94
CA LEU A 14 -15.53 -1.75 43.20
C LEU A 14 -15.94 -1.38 41.76
N LEU A 15 -16.48 -0.18 41.54
CA LEU A 15 -16.79 0.32 40.21
C LEU A 15 -15.52 0.68 39.42
N MET A 16 -14.46 1.17 40.06
CA MET A 16 -13.19 1.47 39.41
C MET A 16 -12.36 0.20 39.12
N ASN A 17 -12.53 -0.90 39.85
CA ASN A 17 -11.90 -2.17 39.55
C ASN A 17 -12.60 -2.98 38.43
N GLY A 18 -13.79 -2.56 38.02
CA GLY A 18 -14.56 -3.20 36.94
C GLY A 18 -14.09 -2.83 35.52
N TYR A 19 -13.28 -1.78 35.36
CA TYR A 19 -12.57 -1.48 34.12
C TYR A 19 -11.19 -2.14 34.10
N SER A 20 -11.15 -3.45 34.14
CA SER A 20 -10.02 -4.18 33.59
C SER A 20 -10.03 -3.85 32.10
N GLN A 21 -9.25 -2.87 31.67
CA GLN A 21 -8.86 -2.76 30.27
C GLN A 21 -8.20 -4.09 29.92
N GLY A 22 -8.92 -4.95 29.21
CA GLY A 22 -8.34 -6.17 28.67
C GLY A 22 -7.01 -5.77 28.03
N LYS A 23 -5.94 -6.49 28.38
CA LYS A 23 -4.60 -6.20 27.84
C LYS A 23 -4.73 -6.22 26.31
N SER A 24 -4.52 -5.06 25.68
CA SER A 24 -4.53 -4.99 24.23
C SER A 24 -3.52 -5.99 23.67
N GLU A 25 -3.96 -6.81 22.73
CA GLU A 25 -3.15 -7.87 22.13
C GLU A 25 -3.21 -7.77 20.61
N VAL A 26 -2.12 -8.14 19.94
CA VAL A 26 -2.09 -8.34 18.49
C VAL A 26 -2.27 -9.82 18.21
N ILE A 27 -3.27 -10.17 17.43
CA ILE A 27 -3.50 -11.52 16.92
C ILE A 27 -2.89 -11.61 15.52
N MET A 28 -2.18 -12.72 15.25
CA MET A 28 -1.61 -13.01 13.94
C MET A 28 -2.00 -14.41 13.51
N THR A 29 -2.62 -14.54 12.35
CA THR A 29 -3.09 -15.83 11.83
C THR A 29 -2.78 -15.97 10.34
N GLU A 30 -2.46 -17.17 9.91
CA GLU A 30 -2.40 -17.51 8.48
C GLU A 30 -3.73 -18.11 8.04
N LYS A 31 -4.25 -17.64 6.91
CA LYS A 31 -5.51 -18.10 6.34
C LYS A 31 -5.35 -18.34 4.84
N GLN A 32 -6.07 -19.33 4.32
CA GLN A 32 -6.35 -19.43 2.89
C GLN A 32 -7.63 -18.64 2.60
N VAL A 33 -7.52 -17.64 1.75
CA VAL A 33 -8.64 -16.76 1.40
C VAL A 33 -9.07 -17.04 -0.04
N ALA A 34 -10.27 -17.57 -0.20
CA ALA A 34 -10.86 -17.84 -1.51
C ALA A 34 -11.27 -16.52 -2.18
N MET A 35 -10.68 -16.22 -3.33
CA MET A 35 -11.00 -14.99 -4.10
C MET A 35 -11.28 -15.31 -5.56
N PRO A 36 -12.26 -14.61 -6.19
CA PRO A 36 -12.41 -14.63 -7.64
C PRO A 36 -11.11 -14.19 -8.29
N THR A 37 -10.56 -15.04 -9.15
CA THR A 37 -9.23 -14.85 -9.74
C THR A 37 -9.28 -15.09 -11.24
N TYR A 38 -8.56 -14.27 -11.99
CA TYR A 38 -8.24 -14.51 -13.39
C TYR A 38 -6.78 -14.99 -13.46
N PRO A 39 -6.55 -16.31 -13.51
CA PRO A 39 -5.20 -16.83 -13.40
C PRO A 39 -4.34 -16.47 -14.60
N VAL A 40 -3.04 -16.44 -14.37
CA VAL A 40 -2.01 -16.41 -15.41
C VAL A 40 -1.54 -17.84 -15.60
N ALA A 41 -1.41 -18.28 -16.85
CA ALA A 41 -0.85 -19.59 -17.17
C ALA A 41 0.63 -19.67 -16.72
N PRO A 42 1.17 -20.88 -16.53
CA PRO A 42 2.57 -21.05 -16.21
C PRO A 42 3.49 -20.32 -17.21
N ASN A 43 4.57 -19.74 -16.69
CA ASN A 43 5.59 -19.09 -17.52
C ASN A 43 6.18 -20.09 -18.54
N ASP A 44 6.61 -19.56 -19.67
CA ASP A 44 7.35 -20.35 -20.65
C ASP A 44 8.59 -20.96 -19.98
N LYS A 45 8.85 -22.23 -20.30
CA LYS A 45 10.04 -22.95 -19.81
C LYS A 45 11.33 -22.41 -20.42
N ASN A 46 11.25 -21.84 -21.61
CA ASN A 46 12.37 -21.23 -22.29
C ASN A 46 12.45 -19.75 -21.90
N PRO A 47 13.55 -19.27 -21.35
CA PRO A 47 13.67 -17.86 -20.98
C PRO A 47 13.60 -16.97 -22.22
N ILE A 48 12.75 -15.96 -22.18
CA ILE A 48 12.69 -14.91 -23.17
C ILE A 48 13.76 -13.86 -22.82
N PHE A 49 14.67 -13.60 -23.75
CA PHE A 49 15.71 -12.57 -23.52
C PHE A 49 15.22 -11.18 -23.82
N PHE A 50 14.39 -11.05 -24.84
CA PHE A 50 13.95 -9.77 -25.36
C PHE A 50 12.49 -9.81 -25.81
N ARG A 51 11.74 -8.74 -25.50
CA ARG A 51 10.35 -8.55 -25.92
C ARG A 51 10.25 -7.34 -26.83
N ASN A 52 9.55 -7.47 -27.97
CA ASN A 52 9.38 -6.36 -28.89
C ASN A 52 8.34 -5.33 -28.42
N GLU A 53 7.41 -5.73 -27.58
CA GLU A 53 6.38 -4.86 -27.05
C GLU A 53 6.90 -4.03 -25.88
N ASN A 54 6.49 -2.76 -25.86
CA ASN A 54 6.82 -1.84 -24.78
C ASN A 54 5.53 -1.43 -24.07
N HIS A 55 5.41 -1.75 -22.79
CA HIS A 55 4.32 -1.31 -21.93
C HIS A 55 4.81 -0.22 -20.99
N GLN A 56 4.22 0.96 -21.05
CA GLN A 56 4.44 2.07 -20.13
C GLN A 56 5.92 2.38 -19.83
N GLY A 57 6.77 2.40 -20.85
CA GLY A 57 8.21 2.66 -20.68
C GLY A 57 9.02 1.51 -20.09
N ALA A 58 8.43 0.32 -19.99
CA ALA A 58 9.11 -0.88 -19.54
C ALA A 58 10.31 -1.25 -20.41
N SER A 59 11.39 -1.75 -19.80
CA SER A 59 12.54 -2.28 -20.55
C SER A 59 12.12 -3.46 -21.42
N ARG A 60 12.63 -3.54 -22.61
CA ARG A 60 12.42 -4.70 -23.48
C ARG A 60 13.21 -5.93 -23.06
N HIS A 61 14.19 -5.79 -22.19
CA HIS A 61 14.97 -6.90 -21.67
C HIS A 61 14.17 -7.65 -20.58
N VAL A 62 13.89 -8.92 -20.82
CA VAL A 62 13.13 -9.78 -19.91
C VAL A 62 14.05 -10.58 -19.01
N TYR A 63 15.02 -11.29 -19.60
CA TYR A 63 15.98 -12.10 -18.85
C TYR A 63 16.76 -11.26 -17.80
N PRO A 64 16.97 -11.72 -16.56
CA PRO A 64 16.69 -13.05 -16.01
C PRO A 64 15.31 -13.18 -15.33
N LEU A 65 14.37 -12.28 -15.58
CA LEU A 65 13.07 -12.24 -14.92
C LEU A 65 12.06 -13.18 -15.60
N LYS A 66 11.07 -13.63 -14.84
CA LYS A 66 9.96 -14.40 -15.39
C LYS A 66 8.92 -13.47 -16.01
N LEU A 67 8.40 -13.84 -17.16
CA LEU A 67 7.34 -13.08 -17.83
C LEU A 67 5.97 -13.66 -17.46
N ASN A 68 5.13 -12.85 -16.82
CA ASN A 68 3.76 -13.20 -16.40
C ASN A 68 2.74 -12.51 -17.29
N ASP A 69 2.62 -12.92 -18.56
CA ASP A 69 1.74 -12.29 -19.55
C ASP A 69 0.66 -13.22 -20.14
N GLN A 70 0.65 -14.48 -19.74
CA GLN A 70 -0.27 -15.50 -20.24
C GLN A 70 -1.63 -15.42 -19.51
N HIS A 71 -2.39 -14.34 -19.73
CA HIS A 71 -3.69 -14.15 -19.09
C HIS A 71 -4.75 -15.09 -19.66
N THR A 72 -5.39 -15.89 -18.81
CA THR A 72 -6.37 -16.90 -19.28
C THR A 72 -7.73 -16.32 -19.65
N GLY A 73 -8.08 -15.15 -19.15
CA GLY A 73 -9.39 -14.53 -19.35
C GLY A 73 -10.58 -15.25 -18.66
N LYS A 74 -10.36 -16.37 -18.01
CA LYS A 74 -11.40 -17.14 -17.31
C LYS A 74 -11.32 -16.91 -15.80
N ARG A 75 -12.43 -16.53 -15.19
CA ARG A 75 -12.53 -16.37 -13.73
C ARG A 75 -12.72 -17.71 -13.07
N VAL A 76 -11.92 -17.99 -12.05
CA VAL A 76 -12.05 -19.15 -11.14
C VAL A 76 -12.07 -18.66 -9.69
N ILE A 77 -12.43 -19.49 -8.75
CA ILE A 77 -12.15 -19.26 -7.33
C ILE A 77 -10.79 -19.89 -7.03
N GLN A 78 -9.87 -19.09 -6.52
CA GLN A 78 -8.54 -19.51 -6.11
C GLN A 78 -8.29 -19.11 -4.67
N GLU A 79 -7.63 -19.98 -3.92
CA GLU A 79 -7.19 -19.71 -2.56
C GLU A 79 -5.83 -19.01 -2.58
N TRP A 80 -5.71 -17.97 -1.76
CA TRP A 80 -4.52 -17.17 -1.60
C TRP A 80 -4.11 -17.13 -0.14
N LYS A 81 -2.88 -17.51 0.13
CA LYS A 81 -2.32 -17.41 1.46
C LYS A 81 -2.30 -15.94 1.90
N THR A 82 -2.89 -15.65 3.04
CA THR A 82 -2.93 -14.32 3.65
C THR A 82 -2.55 -14.42 5.10
N VAL A 83 -1.56 -13.65 5.50
CA VAL A 83 -1.23 -13.43 6.92
C VAL A 83 -2.02 -12.24 7.40
N VAL A 84 -2.91 -12.48 8.35
CA VAL A 84 -3.77 -11.47 8.95
C VAL A 84 -3.19 -11.07 10.31
N LEU A 85 -3.01 -9.78 10.50
CA LEU A 85 -2.66 -9.18 11.79
C LEU A 85 -3.80 -8.27 12.22
N GLU A 86 -4.22 -8.39 13.46
CA GLU A 86 -5.30 -7.56 14.00
C GLU A 86 -5.09 -7.23 15.47
N ASN A 87 -5.65 -6.12 15.88
CA ASN A 87 -5.86 -5.73 17.25
C ASN A 87 -7.30 -5.21 17.44
N GLU A 88 -7.62 -4.52 18.52
CA GLU A 88 -8.94 -3.96 18.77
C GLU A 88 -9.38 -2.88 17.77
N TYR A 89 -8.43 -2.21 17.09
CA TYR A 89 -8.70 -1.07 16.21
C TYR A 89 -8.63 -1.40 14.72
N ILE A 90 -7.63 -2.17 14.31
CA ILE A 90 -7.37 -2.41 12.89
C ILE A 90 -7.15 -3.90 12.59
N GLU A 91 -7.52 -4.28 11.37
CA GLU A 91 -7.16 -5.55 10.75
C GLU A 91 -6.44 -5.29 9.44
N ILE A 92 -5.33 -5.97 9.20
CA ILE A 92 -4.62 -5.94 7.91
C ILE A 92 -4.40 -7.36 7.37
N GLY A 93 -4.39 -7.50 6.06
CA GLY A 93 -4.03 -8.74 5.40
C GLY A 93 -2.85 -8.55 4.45
N VAL A 94 -1.80 -9.33 4.64
CA VAL A 94 -0.63 -9.37 3.74
C VAL A 94 -0.65 -10.69 2.98
N THR A 95 -0.54 -10.63 1.65
CA THR A 95 -0.62 -11.80 0.77
C THR A 95 0.74 -12.06 0.13
N PRO A 96 1.56 -13.00 0.68
CA PRO A 96 2.87 -13.35 0.12
C PRO A 96 2.78 -13.84 -1.32
N ASP A 97 1.72 -14.56 -1.68
CA ASP A 97 1.51 -15.13 -3.02
C ASP A 97 1.22 -14.10 -4.11
N ILE A 98 0.89 -12.87 -3.72
CA ILE A 98 0.65 -11.74 -4.65
C ILE A 98 1.71 -10.67 -4.41
N GLY A 99 2.97 -11.00 -4.63
CA GLY A 99 4.10 -10.07 -4.54
C GLY A 99 4.34 -9.49 -3.14
N GLY A 100 3.91 -10.17 -2.08
CA GLY A 100 4.04 -9.68 -0.71
C GLY A 100 3.21 -8.42 -0.41
N LYS A 101 2.16 -8.19 -1.18
CA LYS A 101 1.27 -7.02 -1.08
C LYS A 101 0.55 -6.98 0.26
N LEU A 102 0.48 -5.81 0.91
CA LEU A 102 -0.56 -5.56 1.90
C LEU A 102 -1.87 -5.42 1.12
N TYR A 103 -2.73 -6.44 1.21
CA TYR A 103 -3.89 -6.55 0.33
C TYR A 103 -5.05 -5.67 0.76
N TYR A 104 -5.19 -5.45 2.07
CA TYR A 104 -6.20 -4.57 2.66
C TYR A 104 -5.81 -4.11 4.06
N ALA A 105 -6.41 -3.00 4.50
CA ALA A 105 -6.41 -2.57 5.88
C ALA A 105 -7.76 -1.95 6.24
N THR A 106 -8.34 -2.40 7.35
CA THR A 106 -9.67 -2.02 7.80
C THR A 106 -9.61 -1.42 9.20
N ASP A 107 -10.24 -0.29 9.40
CA ASP A 107 -10.58 0.26 10.70
C ASP A 107 -11.80 -0.50 11.24
N LYS A 108 -11.60 -1.24 12.33
CA LYS A 108 -12.64 -2.07 12.96
C LYS A 108 -13.67 -1.24 13.72
N THR A 109 -13.36 0.01 14.05
CA THR A 109 -14.25 0.87 14.84
C THR A 109 -15.44 1.37 14.03
N ASN A 110 -15.30 1.50 12.72
CA ASN A 110 -16.34 1.95 11.81
C ASN A 110 -16.47 1.11 10.54
N ASN A 111 -15.71 0.00 10.46
CA ASN A 111 -15.63 -0.89 9.29
C ASN A 111 -15.21 -0.17 8.00
N TYR A 112 -14.36 0.86 8.13
CA TYR A 112 -13.83 1.59 6.99
C TYR A 112 -12.56 0.92 6.47
N ASN A 113 -12.59 0.52 5.20
CA ASN A 113 -11.43 -0.07 4.53
C ASN A 113 -10.52 1.06 4.04
N PHE A 114 -9.56 1.48 4.88
CA PHE A 114 -8.70 2.64 4.60
C PHE A 114 -7.55 2.33 3.62
N ILE A 115 -7.28 1.05 3.37
CA ILE A 115 -6.49 0.57 2.21
C ILE A 115 -7.42 -0.30 1.37
N TYR A 116 -7.71 0.13 0.16
CA TYR A 116 -8.70 -0.48 -0.72
C TYR A 116 -8.42 -1.96 -0.98
N LYS A 117 -9.38 -2.79 -0.62
CA LYS A 117 -9.41 -4.22 -0.95
C LYS A 117 -10.09 -4.40 -2.30
N ASN A 118 -9.39 -4.99 -3.26
CA ASN A 118 -10.02 -5.43 -4.48
C ASN A 118 -10.64 -6.83 -4.27
N ASP A 119 -11.92 -6.98 -4.59
CA ASP A 119 -12.63 -8.27 -4.44
C ASP A 119 -12.29 -9.29 -5.53
N VAL A 120 -11.47 -8.90 -6.50
CA VAL A 120 -11.06 -9.75 -7.63
C VAL A 120 -9.57 -9.64 -7.86
N VAL A 121 -8.89 -10.77 -7.92
CA VAL A 121 -7.50 -10.85 -8.36
C VAL A 121 -7.48 -10.94 -9.88
N LYS A 122 -7.22 -9.80 -10.55
CA LYS A 122 -7.13 -9.71 -12.01
C LYS A 122 -5.82 -9.06 -12.41
N PRO A 123 -4.82 -9.85 -12.78
CA PRO A 123 -3.52 -9.31 -13.18
C PRO A 123 -3.61 -8.57 -14.52
N SER A 124 -2.78 -7.55 -14.67
CA SER A 124 -2.67 -6.72 -15.87
C SER A 124 -1.21 -6.43 -16.16
N ASN A 125 -0.82 -6.40 -17.44
CA ASN A 125 0.54 -6.11 -17.86
C ASN A 125 0.79 -4.59 -17.84
N ILE A 126 1.13 -4.08 -16.67
CA ILE A 126 1.51 -2.66 -16.51
C ILE A 126 3.02 -2.51 -16.42
N THR A 127 3.70 -3.58 -16.02
CA THR A 127 5.12 -3.53 -15.67
C THR A 127 6.00 -4.19 -16.70
N GLN A 128 7.28 -4.05 -16.45
CA GLN A 128 8.31 -4.91 -17.00
C GLN A 128 8.35 -6.23 -16.31
N PRO A 129 8.63 -7.18 -17.03
CA PRO A 129 7.90 -8.30 -17.59
C PRO A 129 7.00 -8.91 -16.54
N GLY A 130 5.97 -8.26 -16.12
CA GLY A 130 5.16 -8.80 -15.05
C GLY A 130 3.73 -8.34 -15.05
N ALA A 131 2.93 -9.07 -14.31
CA ALA A 131 1.56 -8.73 -14.04
C ALA A 131 1.46 -7.88 -12.78
N TRP A 132 0.57 -6.91 -12.80
CA TRP A 132 0.21 -6.08 -11.67
C TRP A 132 -1.24 -6.36 -11.26
N VAL A 133 -1.51 -6.30 -9.97
CA VAL A 133 -2.88 -6.45 -9.42
C VAL A 133 -3.23 -5.18 -8.68
N SER A 134 -4.39 -4.61 -8.98
CA SER A 134 -4.89 -3.39 -8.34
C SER A 134 -5.31 -3.62 -6.88
N GLY A 135 -5.41 -2.54 -6.12
CA GLY A 135 -5.78 -2.56 -4.70
C GLY A 135 -4.58 -2.80 -3.77
N GLY A 136 -4.80 -2.60 -2.49
CA GLY A 136 -3.78 -2.78 -1.46
C GLY A 136 -2.61 -1.80 -1.53
N ILE A 137 -1.49 -2.18 -0.92
CA ILE A 137 -0.21 -1.49 -1.07
C ILE A 137 0.76 -2.41 -1.80
N GLU A 138 1.20 -2.00 -2.97
CA GLU A 138 2.31 -2.62 -3.68
C GLU A 138 3.63 -1.97 -3.25
N TRP A 139 4.60 -2.80 -2.89
CA TRP A 139 5.94 -2.34 -2.53
C TRP A 139 6.79 -2.27 -3.80
N CYS A 140 6.84 -1.11 -4.44
CA CYS A 140 7.65 -0.87 -5.63
C CYS A 140 9.08 -0.51 -5.21
N VAL A 141 9.84 -1.51 -4.80
CA VAL A 141 11.21 -1.35 -4.34
C VAL A 141 12.17 -1.74 -5.46
N LEU A 142 13.24 -1.00 -5.57
CA LEU A 142 14.36 -0.99 -6.50
C LEU A 142 14.06 -0.24 -7.80
N HIS A 143 13.08 -0.61 -8.58
CA HIS A 143 12.79 0.10 -9.83
C HIS A 143 11.34 -0.10 -10.23
N HIS A 144 10.51 0.93 -10.15
CA HIS A 144 9.14 0.93 -10.68
C HIS A 144 8.28 -0.24 -10.15
N HIS A 145 7.19 -0.61 -10.83
CA HIS A 145 6.47 -1.85 -10.59
C HIS A 145 7.41 -3.04 -10.82
N ARG A 146 7.37 -4.03 -9.94
CA ARG A 146 8.32 -5.16 -9.98
C ARG A 146 7.80 -6.28 -10.89
N ALA A 147 8.71 -7.01 -11.50
CA ALA A 147 8.39 -8.25 -12.21
C ALA A 147 7.73 -9.30 -11.29
N SER A 148 8.06 -9.26 -10.00
CA SER A 148 7.54 -10.12 -8.95
C SER A 148 6.23 -9.62 -8.32
N SER A 149 5.62 -8.55 -8.80
CA SER A 149 4.37 -8.00 -8.23
C SER A 149 3.20 -9.00 -8.23
N PHE A 150 3.27 -10.03 -9.08
CA PHE A 150 2.33 -11.15 -9.12
C PHE A 150 3.06 -12.50 -9.07
N GLN A 151 3.91 -12.66 -8.06
CA GLN A 151 4.62 -13.91 -7.77
C GLN A 151 4.64 -14.13 -6.27
N THR A 152 4.77 -15.40 -5.86
CA THR A 152 4.99 -15.74 -4.45
C THR A 152 6.36 -15.24 -4.01
N LEU A 153 6.40 -14.53 -2.89
CA LEU A 153 7.62 -14.06 -2.24
C LEU A 153 7.89 -14.84 -0.96
N ASP A 154 9.16 -14.85 -0.56
CA ASP A 154 9.56 -15.35 0.75
C ASP A 154 8.98 -14.44 1.85
N TYR A 155 8.54 -15.05 2.95
CA TYR A 155 8.06 -14.31 4.11
C TYR A 155 8.41 -15.01 5.42
N THR A 156 8.40 -14.24 6.48
CA THR A 156 8.49 -14.74 7.86
C THR A 156 7.69 -13.86 8.79
N THR A 157 7.26 -14.42 9.91
CA THR A 157 6.48 -13.74 10.92
C THR A 157 7.27 -13.68 12.24
N ILE A 158 7.14 -12.58 12.97
CA ILE A 158 7.86 -12.34 14.24
C ILE A 158 6.89 -11.79 15.27
N GLU A 159 6.95 -12.36 16.47
CA GLU A 159 6.38 -11.76 17.66
C GLU A 159 7.48 -10.97 18.39
N ASN A 160 7.26 -9.67 18.54
CA ASN A 160 8.25 -8.78 19.14
C ASN A 160 8.10 -8.72 20.67
N PRO A 161 9.17 -8.39 21.41
CA PRO A 161 9.13 -8.33 22.88
C PRO A 161 8.13 -7.33 23.47
N ASP A 162 7.74 -6.29 22.69
CA ASP A 162 6.74 -5.29 23.08
C ASP A 162 5.29 -5.74 22.81
N GLY A 163 5.10 -6.99 22.35
CA GLY A 163 3.81 -7.57 22.01
C GLY A 163 3.32 -7.20 20.60
N SER A 164 4.05 -6.38 19.87
CA SER A 164 3.75 -6.15 18.46
C SER A 164 4.08 -7.37 17.60
N LYS A 165 3.41 -7.53 16.47
CA LYS A 165 3.67 -8.62 15.54
C LYS A 165 3.97 -8.08 14.15
N THR A 166 4.93 -8.71 13.49
CA THR A 166 5.43 -8.29 12.18
C THR A 166 5.40 -9.44 11.20
N ILE A 167 4.92 -9.18 9.98
CA ILE A 167 5.21 -10.00 8.82
C ILE A 167 6.29 -9.30 7.99
N TRP A 168 7.35 -10.02 7.65
CA TRP A 168 8.38 -9.62 6.71
C TRP A 168 8.17 -10.34 5.39
N VAL A 169 8.16 -9.62 4.29
CA VAL A 169 8.23 -10.15 2.92
C VAL A 169 9.54 -9.74 2.29
N ALA A 170 10.11 -10.60 1.44
CA ALA A 170 11.46 -10.40 0.92
C ALA A 170 11.61 -10.92 -0.51
N GLU A 171 12.55 -10.31 -1.23
CA GLU A 171 12.98 -10.77 -2.55
C GLU A 171 14.47 -10.51 -2.73
N HIS A 172 15.14 -11.46 -3.39
CA HIS A 172 16.43 -11.22 -4.01
C HIS A 172 16.18 -10.89 -5.49
N GLU A 173 16.31 -9.64 -5.84
CA GLU A 173 16.10 -9.18 -7.21
C GLU A 173 17.32 -9.58 -8.07
N THR A 174 17.07 -10.42 -9.07
CA THR A 174 18.13 -11.13 -9.80
C THR A 174 18.80 -10.30 -10.88
N ARG A 175 18.19 -9.21 -11.35
CA ARG A 175 18.75 -8.36 -12.41
C ARG A 175 19.89 -7.50 -11.91
N HIS A 176 19.77 -6.93 -10.71
CA HIS A 176 20.75 -6.00 -10.14
C HIS A 176 21.52 -6.59 -8.96
N GLY A 177 21.16 -7.83 -8.54
CA GLY A 177 21.79 -8.48 -7.39
C GLY A 177 21.52 -7.77 -6.07
N MET A 178 20.36 -7.15 -5.94
CA MET A 178 19.95 -6.45 -4.73
C MET A 178 18.92 -7.26 -3.95
N ARG A 179 18.92 -7.09 -2.64
CA ARG A 179 17.92 -7.66 -1.75
C ARG A 179 17.10 -6.56 -1.12
N TRP A 180 15.78 -6.76 -1.06
CA TRP A 180 14.91 -5.89 -0.29
C TRP A 180 13.99 -6.72 0.61
N THR A 181 13.58 -6.11 1.72
CA THR A 181 12.58 -6.65 2.62
C THR A 181 11.63 -5.53 3.04
N VAL A 182 10.35 -5.87 3.25
CA VAL A 182 9.37 -4.98 3.87
C VAL A 182 8.74 -5.68 5.05
N GLY A 183 8.84 -5.07 6.22
CA GLY A 183 8.17 -5.51 7.43
C GLY A 183 6.93 -4.69 7.70
N VAL A 184 5.79 -5.33 7.87
CA VAL A 184 4.53 -4.69 8.27
C VAL A 184 4.20 -5.11 9.68
N THR A 185 4.11 -4.13 10.59
CA THR A 185 3.95 -4.34 12.04
C THR A 185 2.68 -3.70 12.55
N ILE A 186 1.90 -4.43 13.34
CA ILE A 186 0.83 -3.91 14.20
C ILE A 186 1.26 -3.93 15.65
N PHE A 187 0.82 -2.94 16.41
CA PHE A 187 1.13 -2.75 17.82
C PHE A 187 -0.10 -2.90 18.69
N PRO A 188 0.03 -3.43 19.93
CA PRO A 188 -1.06 -3.42 20.89
C PRO A 188 -1.55 -1.99 21.16
N GLY A 189 -2.87 -1.78 21.18
CA GLY A 189 -3.46 -0.48 21.53
C GLY A 189 -3.26 0.65 20.53
N LYS A 190 -2.87 0.34 19.27
CA LYS A 190 -2.61 1.37 18.26
C LYS A 190 -3.50 1.16 17.03
N SER A 191 -3.99 2.28 16.48
CA SER A 191 -4.84 2.31 15.28
C SER A 191 -4.06 2.53 13.98
N TYR A 192 -2.78 2.17 13.95
CA TYR A 192 -1.92 2.27 12.76
C TYR A 192 -1.04 1.03 12.60
N PHE A 193 -0.55 0.81 11.41
CA PHE A 193 0.54 -0.12 11.15
C PHE A 193 1.80 0.63 10.70
N LYS A 194 2.96 0.05 10.98
CA LYS A 194 4.26 0.54 10.50
C LYS A 194 4.71 -0.33 9.33
N ALA A 195 5.14 0.30 8.24
CA ALA A 195 5.88 -0.37 7.16
C ALA A 195 7.36 0.04 7.24
N GLU A 196 8.26 -0.94 7.27
CA GLU A 196 9.70 -0.74 7.31
C GLU A 196 10.33 -1.40 6.08
N THR A 197 11.03 -0.62 5.25
CA THR A 197 11.75 -1.12 4.07
C THR A 197 13.25 -1.18 4.36
N ARG A 198 13.87 -2.32 4.07
CA ARG A 198 15.31 -2.50 4.11
C ARG A 198 15.81 -2.90 2.72
N ILE A 199 16.85 -2.22 2.26
CA ILE A 199 17.48 -2.47 0.97
C ILE A 199 18.94 -2.80 1.22
N HIS A 200 19.41 -3.91 0.65
CA HIS A 200 20.79 -4.35 0.72
C HIS A 200 21.34 -4.54 -0.69
N ASN A 201 22.42 -3.83 -1.00
CA ASN A 201 23.14 -4.01 -2.24
C ASN A 201 24.16 -5.14 -2.07
N SER A 202 23.89 -6.29 -2.68
CA SER A 202 24.78 -7.47 -2.65
C SER A 202 25.77 -7.48 -3.83
N SER A 203 25.69 -6.48 -4.73
CA SER A 203 26.57 -6.37 -5.88
C SER A 203 27.83 -5.56 -5.55
N PRO A 204 28.91 -5.68 -6.32
CA PRO A 204 30.10 -4.84 -6.15
C PRO A 204 29.95 -3.42 -6.74
N PHE A 205 28.79 -3.08 -7.29
CA PHE A 205 28.54 -1.81 -7.98
C PHE A 205 27.62 -0.91 -7.18
N THR A 206 27.75 0.39 -7.36
CA THR A 206 26.78 1.37 -6.84
C THR A 206 25.51 1.30 -7.68
N HIS A 207 24.37 1.18 -7.03
CA HIS A 207 23.05 1.21 -7.66
C HIS A 207 22.20 2.33 -7.09
N THR A 208 21.39 2.92 -7.94
CA THR A 208 20.25 3.75 -7.52
C THR A 208 19.05 2.86 -7.22
N PHE A 209 18.12 3.36 -6.43
CA PHE A 209 16.87 2.66 -6.17
C PHE A 209 15.70 3.65 -6.09
N LEU A 210 14.52 3.15 -6.36
CA LEU A 210 13.25 3.76 -6.06
C LEU A 210 12.59 2.98 -4.92
N ASN A 211 12.16 3.67 -3.87
CA ASN A 211 11.28 3.11 -2.85
C ASN A 211 9.93 3.82 -2.92
N TRP A 212 8.93 3.13 -3.41
CA TRP A 212 7.60 3.66 -3.61
C TRP A 212 6.55 2.70 -3.05
N ALA A 213 5.83 3.14 -2.02
CA ALA A 213 4.64 2.45 -1.54
C ALA A 213 3.44 2.90 -2.36
N ASN A 214 2.99 2.05 -3.28
CA ASN A 214 1.86 2.32 -4.15
C ASN A 214 0.56 1.87 -3.47
N ALA A 215 -0.04 2.77 -2.69
CA ALA A 215 -1.23 2.50 -1.92
C ALA A 215 -2.50 2.88 -2.68
N ALA A 216 -3.46 1.97 -2.72
CA ALA A 216 -4.81 2.23 -3.21
C ALA A 216 -5.73 2.57 -2.02
N VAL A 217 -6.60 3.56 -2.21
CA VAL A 217 -7.60 3.98 -1.23
C VAL A 217 -9.00 3.94 -1.84
N HIS A 218 -10.02 3.83 -1.01
CA HIS A 218 -11.39 4.02 -1.47
C HIS A 218 -11.61 5.45 -1.90
N VAL A 219 -12.26 5.64 -3.04
CA VAL A 219 -12.61 6.95 -3.56
C VAL A 219 -14.07 7.01 -3.99
N ASN A 220 -14.66 8.18 -3.81
CA ASN A 220 -15.99 8.54 -4.29
C ASN A 220 -16.04 10.06 -4.52
N LYS A 221 -17.21 10.59 -4.92
CA LYS A 221 -17.34 12.03 -5.20
C LYS A 221 -17.04 12.96 -4.01
N GLU A 222 -17.05 12.41 -2.78
CA GLU A 222 -16.78 13.13 -1.55
C GLU A 222 -15.37 12.87 -0.99
N TYR A 223 -14.52 12.18 -1.76
CA TYR A 223 -13.13 11.94 -1.39
C TYR A 223 -12.23 13.09 -1.85
N GLN A 224 -11.41 13.57 -0.91
CA GLN A 224 -10.42 14.62 -1.14
C GLN A 224 -9.02 14.13 -0.80
N THR A 225 -8.07 14.31 -1.72
CA THR A 225 -6.65 14.11 -1.46
C THR A 225 -6.10 15.30 -0.70
N ILE A 226 -5.32 15.04 0.34
CA ILE A 226 -4.76 16.06 1.21
C ILE A 226 -3.24 15.96 1.13
N PHE A 227 -2.62 16.97 0.52
CA PHE A 227 -1.19 17.19 0.61
C PHE A 227 -0.89 18.32 1.60
N PRO A 228 0.30 18.31 2.22
CA PRO A 228 0.68 19.32 3.18
C PRO A 228 0.83 20.71 2.54
N PRO A 229 0.85 21.79 3.34
CA PRO A 229 0.89 23.17 2.85
C PRO A 229 2.09 23.51 1.96
N SER A 230 3.21 22.81 2.07
CA SER A 230 4.37 23.01 1.18
C SER A 230 4.10 22.54 -0.27
N ALA A 231 3.05 21.74 -0.50
CA ALA A 231 2.64 21.29 -1.83
C ALA A 231 1.92 22.40 -2.58
N GLN A 232 2.67 23.28 -3.24
CA GLN A 232 2.13 24.42 -4.00
C GLN A 232 2.06 24.14 -5.50
N VAL A 233 2.90 23.22 -5.99
CA VAL A 233 3.07 22.92 -7.41
C VAL A 233 3.13 21.41 -7.60
N VAL A 234 2.47 20.93 -8.65
CA VAL A 234 2.52 19.53 -9.06
C VAL A 234 3.01 19.43 -10.50
N LYS A 235 3.78 18.37 -10.77
CA LYS A 235 4.26 18.02 -12.10
C LYS A 235 3.33 16.99 -12.72
N PHE A 236 2.94 17.19 -13.96
CA PHE A 236 2.22 16.17 -14.74
C PHE A 236 3.13 14.97 -15.05
N HIS A 237 2.56 13.78 -15.04
CA HIS A 237 3.31 12.56 -15.31
C HIS A 237 3.71 12.45 -16.79
N SER A 238 4.95 12.08 -17.04
CA SER A 238 5.53 11.84 -18.39
C SER A 238 5.66 13.06 -19.29
N VAL A 239 5.50 14.25 -18.74
CA VAL A 239 5.76 15.52 -19.42
C VAL A 239 6.55 16.46 -18.52
N THR A 240 7.03 17.58 -19.04
CA THR A 240 7.83 18.57 -18.28
C THR A 240 6.98 19.63 -17.60
N ASP A 241 5.68 19.66 -17.90
CA ASP A 241 4.79 20.74 -17.45
C ASP A 241 4.41 20.59 -15.99
N PHE A 242 4.19 21.73 -15.37
CA PHE A 242 3.77 21.88 -14.00
C PHE A 242 2.44 22.65 -13.94
N THR A 243 1.70 22.44 -12.86
CA THR A 243 0.53 23.25 -12.52
C THR A 243 0.47 23.51 -11.02
N GLN A 244 -0.39 24.40 -10.60
CA GLN A 244 -0.61 24.70 -9.19
C GLN A 244 -1.37 23.57 -8.50
N TRP A 245 -1.22 23.46 -7.20
CA TRP A 245 -1.99 22.62 -6.33
C TRP A 245 -2.74 23.47 -5.29
N PRO A 246 -4.02 23.21 -5.01
CA PRO A 246 -4.86 22.18 -5.63
C PRO A 246 -5.57 22.63 -6.93
N TYR A 247 -5.50 23.91 -7.28
CA TYR A 247 -6.21 24.47 -8.44
C TYR A 247 -5.32 24.37 -9.68
N ALA A 248 -5.61 23.35 -10.52
CA ALA A 248 -4.82 23.09 -11.70
C ALA A 248 -5.22 23.98 -12.86
N TYR A 249 -4.21 24.37 -13.63
CA TYR A 249 -4.33 25.07 -14.90
C TYR A 249 -3.59 24.25 -15.98
N ASN A 250 -3.52 24.77 -17.20
CA ASN A 250 -2.88 24.14 -18.35
C ASN A 250 -3.66 22.95 -18.94
N VAL A 251 -3.14 22.43 -20.02
CA VAL A 251 -3.68 21.26 -20.70
C VAL A 251 -2.80 20.05 -20.45
N TYR A 252 -3.40 18.95 -20.01
CA TYR A 252 -2.70 17.69 -19.83
C TYR A 252 -3.52 16.54 -20.41
N ARG A 253 -2.91 15.76 -21.30
CA ARG A 253 -3.55 14.65 -22.00
C ARG A 253 -4.86 15.05 -22.69
N GLY A 254 -4.88 16.24 -23.30
CA GLY A 254 -6.04 16.76 -24.01
C GLY A 254 -7.17 17.30 -23.13
N LYS A 255 -6.98 17.32 -21.81
CA LYS A 255 -7.92 17.93 -20.85
C LYS A 255 -7.38 19.30 -20.40
N GLU A 256 -8.20 20.33 -20.53
CA GLU A 256 -7.98 21.65 -19.95
C GLU A 256 -8.47 21.68 -18.50
N PHE A 257 -7.69 22.24 -17.61
CA PHE A 257 -7.99 22.26 -16.18
C PHE A 257 -8.54 23.59 -15.67
N ASP A 258 -8.28 24.70 -16.29
CA ASP A 258 -8.85 26.04 -16.04
C ASP A 258 -9.27 26.34 -14.58
N GLY A 259 -8.34 26.23 -13.65
CA GLY A 259 -8.59 26.43 -12.21
C GLY A 259 -9.35 25.29 -11.51
N MET A 260 -9.40 24.13 -12.10
CA MET A 260 -10.06 22.96 -11.50
C MET A 260 -9.35 22.52 -10.22
N ASP A 261 -10.09 22.32 -9.14
CA ASP A 261 -9.58 21.72 -7.90
C ASP A 261 -9.39 20.21 -8.08
N ILE A 262 -8.14 19.81 -8.33
CA ILE A 262 -7.74 18.41 -8.56
C ILE A 262 -7.52 17.62 -7.26
N SER A 263 -7.70 18.22 -6.09
CA SER A 263 -7.70 17.49 -4.83
C SER A 263 -8.94 16.62 -4.68
N TRP A 264 -10.07 17.00 -5.31
CA TRP A 264 -11.31 16.23 -5.26
C TRP A 264 -11.35 15.18 -6.37
N TRP A 265 -11.53 13.92 -5.97
CA TRP A 265 -11.63 12.82 -6.93
C TRP A 265 -12.71 13.02 -8.00
N LYS A 266 -13.86 13.60 -7.63
CA LYS A 266 -14.96 13.89 -8.56
C LYS A 266 -14.59 14.78 -9.74
N ASN A 267 -13.51 15.56 -9.62
CA ASN A 267 -13.05 16.48 -10.64
C ASN A 267 -12.05 15.82 -11.60
N VAL A 268 -11.48 14.67 -11.25
CA VAL A 268 -10.46 13.96 -12.03
C VAL A 268 -11.00 12.61 -12.47
N LEU A 269 -11.85 12.63 -13.49
CA LEU A 269 -12.62 11.46 -13.94
C LEU A 269 -11.88 10.56 -14.94
N THR A 270 -10.70 10.95 -15.37
CA THR A 270 -9.86 10.16 -16.28
C THR A 270 -8.53 9.85 -15.62
N SER A 271 -7.85 8.79 -16.08
CA SER A 271 -6.53 8.41 -15.57
C SER A 271 -5.54 9.56 -15.70
N ASN A 272 -5.14 10.13 -14.57
CA ASN A 272 -4.17 11.21 -14.46
C ASN A 272 -3.16 10.88 -13.36
N SER A 273 -1.97 11.47 -13.47
CA SER A 273 -0.94 11.37 -12.44
C SER A 273 -0.30 12.71 -12.19
N PHE A 274 -0.14 13.06 -10.93
CA PHE A 274 0.49 14.28 -10.49
C PHE A 274 1.59 13.95 -9.49
N PHE A 275 2.79 14.49 -9.70
CA PHE A 275 3.90 14.33 -8.79
C PHE A 275 4.13 15.62 -8.01
N ILE A 276 4.29 15.47 -6.69
CA ILE A 276 4.80 16.50 -5.80
C ILE A 276 6.18 16.05 -5.36
N HIS A 277 7.13 16.93 -5.39
CA HIS A 277 8.47 16.68 -4.87
C HIS A 277 8.83 17.72 -3.84
N ASP A 278 9.82 17.42 -3.01
CA ASP A 278 10.38 18.32 -2.01
C ASP A 278 9.36 18.80 -0.97
N LEU A 279 8.52 17.87 -0.51
CA LEU A 279 7.63 18.12 0.63
C LEU A 279 8.46 18.45 1.87
N GLN A 280 8.00 19.43 2.64
CA GLN A 280 8.67 19.90 3.87
C GLN A 280 8.04 19.27 5.13
N GLU A 281 6.88 18.65 4.99
CA GLU A 281 6.18 17.99 6.07
C GLU A 281 6.26 16.46 5.92
N ASN A 282 5.99 15.76 7.03
CA ASN A 282 6.13 14.31 7.13
C ASN A 282 4.86 13.53 6.82
N PHE A 283 3.87 14.11 6.18
CA PHE A 283 2.59 13.42 5.94
C PHE A 283 2.00 13.73 4.56
N MET A 284 1.16 12.81 4.12
CA MET A 284 0.18 12.99 3.06
C MET A 284 -1.03 12.10 3.36
N GLY A 285 -2.14 12.36 2.72
CA GLY A 285 -3.32 11.51 2.93
C GLY A 285 -4.49 11.84 2.04
N GLY A 286 -5.64 11.38 2.46
CA GLY A 286 -6.92 11.70 1.87
C GLY A 286 -8.06 11.42 2.84
N TYR A 287 -9.16 12.08 2.63
CA TYR A 287 -10.31 12.04 3.50
C TYR A 287 -11.60 11.87 2.71
N ASP A 288 -12.41 10.93 3.13
CA ASP A 288 -13.77 10.69 2.64
C ASP A 288 -14.75 11.44 3.54
N HIS A 289 -15.22 12.59 3.08
CA HIS A 289 -16.14 13.43 3.83
C HIS A 289 -17.50 12.77 4.05
N GLY A 290 -17.91 11.87 3.16
CA GLY A 290 -19.17 11.12 3.29
C GLY A 290 -19.09 9.97 4.30
N LYS A 291 -17.87 9.49 4.60
CA LYS A 291 -17.63 8.42 5.57
C LYS A 291 -17.03 8.91 6.89
N ASN A 292 -16.63 10.19 6.96
CA ASN A 292 -15.91 10.77 8.08
C ASN A 292 -14.65 9.95 8.44
N SER A 293 -13.94 9.48 7.44
CA SER A 293 -12.81 8.57 7.58
C SER A 293 -11.78 8.84 6.47
N GLY A 294 -10.56 8.38 6.68
CA GLY A 294 -9.53 8.58 5.67
C GLY A 294 -8.26 7.80 5.96
N THR A 295 -7.26 8.06 5.15
CA THR A 295 -5.94 7.45 5.25
C THR A 295 -4.90 8.55 5.38
N VAL A 296 -4.02 8.43 6.36
CA VAL A 296 -2.84 9.30 6.50
C VAL A 296 -1.59 8.43 6.43
N HIS A 297 -0.70 8.78 5.53
CA HIS A 297 0.67 8.26 5.48
C HIS A 297 1.60 9.23 6.20
N PHE A 298 2.42 8.71 7.08
CA PHE A 298 3.45 9.46 7.77
C PHE A 298 4.83 8.89 7.42
N GLY A 299 5.75 9.74 6.97
CA GLY A 299 7.11 9.36 6.61
C GLY A 299 8.05 10.55 6.65
N ASN A 300 9.30 10.33 7.01
CA ASN A 300 10.30 11.39 7.09
C ASN A 300 10.56 12.01 5.70
N HIS A 301 10.21 13.28 5.49
CA HIS A 301 10.35 13.97 4.21
C HIS A 301 11.80 14.11 3.73
N HIS A 302 12.78 14.06 4.61
CA HIS A 302 14.21 14.04 4.21
C HIS A 302 14.61 12.76 3.47
N ILE A 303 13.85 11.68 3.69
CA ILE A 303 14.06 10.38 3.03
C ILE A 303 13.03 10.18 1.92
N THR A 304 11.76 10.45 2.21
CA THR A 304 10.63 10.32 1.27
C THR A 304 10.19 11.71 0.80
N LYS A 305 10.97 12.31 -0.09
CA LYS A 305 10.81 13.73 -0.51
C LYS A 305 9.60 14.02 -1.36
N GLY A 306 8.95 13.02 -1.91
CA GLY A 306 7.89 13.20 -2.87
C GLY A 306 6.64 12.38 -2.57
N ALA A 307 5.57 12.80 -3.22
CA ALA A 307 4.30 12.11 -3.24
C ALA A 307 3.77 12.02 -4.67
N LYS A 308 2.88 11.08 -4.90
CA LYS A 308 2.20 10.91 -6.18
C LYS A 308 0.72 10.66 -5.93
N LEU A 309 -0.10 11.38 -6.67
CA LEU A 309 -1.52 11.10 -6.84
C LEU A 309 -1.73 10.48 -8.22
N TRP A 310 -2.48 9.38 -8.27
CA TRP A 310 -2.91 8.74 -9.51
C TRP A 310 -4.36 8.32 -9.40
#